data_0168eb80dcb7694ca1c0fa6f80717071
#
_entry.id   0168eb80dcb7694ca1c0fa6f80717071
#
_cell.length_a   1.000
_cell.length_b   1.000
_cell.length_c   1.000
_cell.angle_alpha   90.00
_cell.angle_beta   90.00
_cell.angle_gamma   90.00
#
_symmetry.space_group_name_H-M   'P 1'
#
loop_
_entity.id
_entity.type
_entity.pdbx_description
1 polymer ?
#
loop_
_entity_poly.entity_id
_entity_poly.type
_entity_poly.pdbx_seq_one_letter_code
_entity_poly.pdbx_strand_id
1 'polypeptide(L)'
;VVDENRRVIQVADGRMDNLCKWLHSSTRFQGVELETASEDASFRRYFRFHWEGKSYVVMDAPPDKEPCEPFLRIGNWMREAGVRVPEVFESKVEDGFLVLSDLGDLHYQEALEGTDRNHLYDLAVEEILRFQDRLATVSFELPVFDSAWQEKELDIFREWCLPDLSQEEYISRTS
;
A
#
# COMPACT_ATOMS: atom_id res chain seq x y z
N VAL A 1 -23.58 17.91 -11.73
CA VAL A 1 -23.66 16.45 -11.99
C VAL A 1 -23.13 15.82 -10.72
N VAL A 2 -24.00 15.24 -9.92
CA VAL A 2 -23.66 14.58 -8.65
C VAL A 2 -23.23 13.17 -9.00
N ASP A 3 -22.03 12.78 -8.59
CA ASP A 3 -21.50 11.42 -8.76
C ASP A 3 -22.26 10.46 -7.80
N GLU A 4 -23.10 9.59 -8.37
CA GLU A 4 -23.98 8.66 -7.66
C GLU A 4 -23.26 7.37 -7.17
N ASN A 5 -21.94 7.32 -7.11
CA ASN A 5 -21.21 6.07 -6.81
C ASN A 5 -20.54 6.05 -5.41
N ARG A 6 -21.03 6.84 -4.46
CA ARG A 6 -20.66 6.67 -3.05
C ARG A 6 -21.40 5.46 -2.46
N ARG A 7 -20.80 4.28 -2.58
CA ARG A 7 -21.29 3.10 -1.85
C ARG A 7 -21.06 3.27 -0.37
N VAL A 8 -22.13 3.61 0.36
CA VAL A 8 -22.19 3.45 1.82
C VAL A 8 -22.08 1.94 2.10
N ILE A 9 -20.99 1.51 2.72
CA ILE A 9 -20.79 0.12 3.11
C ILE A 9 -21.74 -0.17 4.29
N GLN A 10 -22.91 -0.72 4.03
CA GLN A 10 -23.79 -1.33 5.01
C GLN A 10 -23.64 -2.86 4.96
N VAL A 11 -22.54 -3.35 5.53
CA VAL A 11 -22.44 -4.73 6.02
C VAL A 11 -22.03 -4.61 7.47
N ALA A 12 -22.73 -5.31 8.37
CA ALA A 12 -22.37 -5.40 9.78
C ALA A 12 -20.99 -6.09 9.89
N ASP A 13 -19.92 -5.32 9.76
CA ASP A 13 -18.54 -5.76 9.84
C ASP A 13 -18.03 -5.40 11.23
N GLY A 14 -17.95 -6.41 12.11
CA GLY A 14 -17.51 -6.21 13.49
C GLY A 14 -16.11 -5.59 13.60
N ARG A 15 -15.26 -5.73 12.56
CA ARG A 15 -13.96 -5.06 12.51
C ARG A 15 -14.10 -3.56 12.27
N MET A 16 -14.98 -3.16 11.35
CA MET A 16 -15.27 -1.75 11.09
C MET A 16 -15.82 -1.07 12.34
N ASP A 17 -16.73 -1.73 13.07
CA ASP A 17 -17.26 -1.20 14.33
C ASP A 17 -16.16 -1.01 15.38
N ASN A 18 -15.21 -1.94 15.47
CA ASN A 18 -14.07 -1.86 16.39
C ASN A 18 -13.10 -0.74 15.97
N LEU A 19 -12.84 -0.61 14.68
CA LEU A 19 -12.02 0.48 14.11
C LEU A 19 -12.63 1.85 14.46
N CYS A 20 -13.93 2.05 14.19
CA CYS A 20 -14.64 3.28 14.50
C CYS A 20 -14.63 3.58 16.01
N LYS A 21 -14.88 2.57 16.86
CA LYS A 21 -14.81 2.72 18.32
C LYS A 21 -13.42 3.16 18.78
N TRP A 22 -12.37 2.51 18.26
CA TRP A 22 -11.00 2.88 18.59
C TRP A 22 -10.70 4.31 18.17
N LEU A 23 -10.99 4.64 16.91
CA LEU A 23 -10.70 5.95 16.34
C LEU A 23 -11.39 7.06 17.13
N HIS A 24 -12.67 6.89 17.50
CA HIS A 24 -13.46 7.91 18.17
C HIS A 24 -13.24 8.00 19.69
N SER A 25 -12.86 6.90 20.35
CA SER A 25 -12.77 6.88 21.81
C SER A 25 -11.35 6.84 22.36
N SER A 26 -10.38 6.43 21.55
CA SER A 26 -9.01 6.20 22.02
C SER A 26 -7.96 7.06 21.30
N THR A 27 -8.36 7.84 20.30
CA THR A 27 -7.47 8.74 19.55
C THR A 27 -7.98 10.18 19.61
N ARG A 28 -7.19 11.12 19.06
CA ARG A 28 -7.61 12.53 18.91
C ARG A 28 -8.64 12.74 17.79
N PHE A 29 -8.86 11.77 16.92
CA PHE A 29 -9.68 11.86 15.70
C PHE A 29 -11.15 11.50 15.99
N GLN A 30 -11.82 12.29 16.83
CA GLN A 30 -13.19 12.04 17.25
C GLN A 30 -14.19 12.56 16.21
N GLY A 31 -15.27 11.79 15.97
CA GLY A 31 -16.40 12.24 15.15
C GLY A 31 -16.10 12.34 13.65
N VAL A 32 -15.02 11.71 13.16
CA VAL A 32 -14.69 11.67 11.72
C VAL A 32 -15.52 10.63 11.01
N GLU A 33 -15.85 10.90 9.75
CA GLU A 33 -16.50 9.95 8.84
C GLU A 33 -15.42 9.28 7.96
N LEU A 34 -15.53 7.97 7.76
CA LEU A 34 -14.61 7.16 6.97
C LEU A 34 -15.16 6.95 5.56
N GLU A 35 -14.35 7.23 4.56
CA GLU A 35 -14.58 6.93 3.15
C GLU A 35 -13.58 5.87 2.67
N THR A 36 -13.99 4.92 1.82
CA THR A 36 -13.04 3.95 1.25
C THR A 36 -11.98 4.69 0.43
N ALA A 37 -10.70 4.51 0.76
CA ALA A 37 -9.59 5.16 0.06
C ALA A 37 -9.08 4.31 -1.11
N SER A 38 -8.91 3.01 -0.91
CA SER A 38 -8.54 2.07 -1.97
C SER A 38 -9.00 0.66 -1.63
N GLU A 39 -9.28 -0.13 -2.67
CA GLU A 39 -9.42 -1.58 -2.60
C GLU A 39 -8.13 -2.19 -3.13
N ASP A 40 -7.36 -2.84 -2.27
CA ASP A 40 -6.15 -3.56 -2.64
C ASP A 40 -6.46 -5.06 -2.74
N ALA A 41 -5.67 -5.79 -3.51
CA ALA A 41 -5.71 -7.25 -3.58
C ALA A 41 -5.22 -7.94 -2.29
N SER A 42 -4.84 -7.17 -1.26
CA SER A 42 -4.43 -7.66 0.05
C SER A 42 -5.61 -7.70 1.03
N PHE A 43 -5.37 -8.31 2.21
CA PHE A 43 -6.35 -8.28 3.30
C PHE A 43 -6.41 -6.93 4.02
N ARG A 44 -5.57 -5.96 3.66
CA ARG A 44 -5.58 -4.61 4.20
C ARG A 44 -6.68 -3.80 3.55
N ARG A 45 -7.36 -3.01 4.39
CA ARG A 45 -8.35 -2.04 3.94
C ARG A 45 -7.88 -0.65 4.33
N TYR A 46 -8.16 0.31 3.47
CA TYR A 46 -7.75 1.69 3.70
C TYR A 46 -8.96 2.59 3.60
N PHE A 47 -9.12 3.45 4.63
CA PHE A 47 -10.20 4.42 4.69
C PHE A 47 -9.64 5.81 4.88
N ARG A 48 -10.15 6.78 4.13
CA ARG A 48 -9.78 8.18 4.22
C ARG A 48 -10.72 8.91 5.15
N PHE A 49 -10.20 9.90 5.86
CA PHE A 49 -11.00 10.85 6.62
C PHE A 49 -10.32 12.21 6.67
N HIS A 50 -11.12 13.24 6.99
CA HIS A 50 -10.62 14.60 7.13
C HIS A 50 -10.76 15.05 8.58
N TRP A 51 -9.72 15.68 9.12
CA TRP A 51 -9.70 16.21 10.46
C TRP A 51 -8.87 17.50 10.50
N GLU A 52 -9.41 18.59 11.07
CA GLU A 52 -8.77 19.92 11.13
C GLU A 52 -8.18 20.39 9.79
N GLY A 53 -8.92 20.18 8.69
CA GLY A 53 -8.53 20.61 7.35
C GLY A 53 -7.40 19.80 6.69
N LYS A 54 -7.01 18.68 7.28
CA LYS A 54 -6.03 17.75 6.71
C LYS A 54 -6.68 16.40 6.40
N SER A 55 -6.11 15.71 5.43
CA SER A 55 -6.51 14.35 5.04
C SER A 55 -5.61 13.33 5.73
N TYR A 56 -6.22 12.23 6.17
CA TYR A 56 -5.57 11.09 6.82
C TYR A 56 -6.11 9.80 6.24
N VAL A 57 -5.32 8.74 6.36
CA VAL A 57 -5.74 7.38 6.00
C VAL A 57 -5.66 6.50 7.23
N VAL A 58 -6.72 5.74 7.52
CA VAL A 58 -6.67 4.68 8.50
C VAL A 58 -6.56 3.32 7.79
N MET A 59 -5.55 2.55 8.18
CA MET A 59 -5.32 1.18 7.72
C MET A 59 -5.95 0.21 8.70
N ASP A 60 -6.72 -0.72 8.17
CA ASP A 60 -7.24 -1.91 8.86
C ASP A 60 -6.56 -3.15 8.29
N ALA A 61 -5.65 -3.73 9.04
CA ALA A 61 -4.87 -4.91 8.69
C ALA A 61 -5.17 -6.03 9.69
N PRO A 62 -5.99 -7.05 9.32
CA PRO A 62 -6.32 -8.15 10.23
C PRO A 62 -5.04 -8.86 10.73
N PRO A 63 -4.74 -8.88 12.05
CA PRO A 63 -3.45 -9.35 12.56
C PRO A 63 -3.11 -10.81 12.23
N ASP A 64 -4.13 -11.65 12.02
CA ASP A 64 -3.97 -13.05 11.64
C ASP A 64 -3.60 -13.25 10.15
N LYS A 65 -3.76 -12.21 9.33
CA LYS A 65 -3.47 -12.20 7.89
C LYS A 65 -2.34 -11.25 7.53
N GLU A 66 -2.37 -10.06 8.11
CA GLU A 66 -1.51 -8.94 7.75
C GLU A 66 -0.98 -8.23 9.02
N PRO A 67 -0.01 -8.82 9.75
CA PRO A 67 0.53 -8.19 10.95
C PRO A 67 1.14 -6.82 10.64
N CYS A 68 0.91 -5.84 11.52
CA CYS A 68 1.38 -4.46 11.34
C CYS A 68 2.87 -4.26 11.64
N GLU A 69 3.49 -5.14 12.43
CA GLU A 69 4.87 -4.98 12.89
C GLU A 69 5.88 -4.87 11.74
N PRO A 70 5.81 -5.72 10.67
CA PRO A 70 6.71 -5.56 9.54
C PRO A 70 6.54 -4.21 8.83
N PHE A 71 5.29 -3.73 8.67
CA PHE A 71 5.00 -2.42 8.08
C PHE A 71 5.64 -1.29 8.89
N LEU A 72 5.43 -1.28 10.20
CA LEU A 72 5.99 -0.28 11.10
C LEU A 72 7.52 -0.33 11.13
N ARG A 73 8.10 -1.52 11.22
CA ARG A 73 9.55 -1.72 11.28
C ARG A 73 10.23 -1.25 10.00
N ILE A 74 9.72 -1.67 8.84
CA ILE A 74 10.27 -1.28 7.54
C ILE A 74 10.04 0.22 7.29
N GLY A 75 8.86 0.75 7.60
CA GLY A 75 8.56 2.16 7.47
C GLY A 75 9.48 3.05 8.31
N ASN A 76 9.78 2.65 9.55
CA ASN A 76 10.72 3.38 10.40
C ASN A 76 12.14 3.36 9.82
N TRP A 77 12.61 2.20 9.41
CA TRP A 77 13.92 2.05 8.78
C TRP A 77 14.07 2.88 7.50
N MET A 78 13.07 2.87 6.63
CA MET A 78 13.04 3.71 5.43
C MET A 78 13.06 5.20 5.77
N ARG A 79 12.35 5.61 6.80
CA ARG A 79 12.33 7.01 7.26
C ARG A 79 13.69 7.43 7.81
N GLU A 80 14.37 6.59 8.58
CA GLU A 80 15.73 6.84 9.07
C GLU A 80 16.73 6.98 7.90
N ALA A 81 16.53 6.20 6.84
CA ALA A 81 17.28 6.36 5.59
C ALA A 81 16.87 7.61 4.78
N GLY A 82 15.88 8.39 5.25
CA GLY A 82 15.42 9.61 4.58
C GLY A 82 14.53 9.35 3.37
N VAL A 83 13.97 8.16 3.26
CA VAL A 83 12.95 7.82 2.25
C VAL A 83 11.59 8.35 2.70
N ARG A 84 10.82 8.89 1.77
CA ARG A 84 9.47 9.37 2.05
C ARG A 84 8.51 8.19 2.19
N VAL A 85 8.02 8.01 3.41
CA VAL A 85 7.03 6.98 3.76
C VAL A 85 5.86 7.60 4.51
N PRO A 86 4.69 6.93 4.59
CA PRO A 86 3.59 7.41 5.42
C PRO A 86 4.03 7.62 6.87
N GLU A 87 3.68 8.76 7.44
CA GLU A 87 3.84 9.02 8.87
C GLU A 87 2.74 8.30 9.64
N VAL A 88 3.09 7.67 10.75
CA VAL A 88 2.14 6.99 11.65
C VAL A 88 1.80 7.93 12.80
N PHE A 89 0.55 8.33 12.90
CA PHE A 89 0.07 9.26 13.94
C PHE A 89 -0.48 8.53 15.17
N GLU A 90 -1.20 7.43 14.93
CA GLU A 90 -1.82 6.61 15.97
C GLU A 90 -1.71 5.14 15.56
N SER A 91 -1.64 4.25 16.54
CA SER A 91 -1.56 2.81 16.29
C SER A 91 -2.23 1.99 17.37
N LYS A 92 -2.89 0.90 16.96
CA LYS A 92 -3.37 -0.18 17.80
C LYS A 92 -2.98 -1.51 17.15
N VAL A 93 -1.72 -1.87 17.34
CA VAL A 93 -1.06 -2.98 16.62
C VAL A 93 -1.76 -4.32 16.88
N GLU A 94 -2.20 -4.55 18.12
CA GLU A 94 -2.91 -5.76 18.52
C GLU A 94 -4.23 -5.98 17.77
N ASP A 95 -4.88 -4.91 17.33
CA ASP A 95 -6.10 -4.94 16.51
C ASP A 95 -5.82 -4.74 15.02
N GLY A 96 -4.59 -4.35 14.66
CA GLY A 96 -4.17 -4.09 13.28
C GLY A 96 -4.61 -2.74 12.73
N PHE A 97 -4.78 -1.71 13.58
CA PHE A 97 -5.22 -0.38 13.18
C PHE A 97 -4.09 0.64 13.24
N LEU A 98 -3.88 1.38 12.14
CA LEU A 98 -2.91 2.47 12.07
C LEU A 98 -3.55 3.71 11.44
N VAL A 99 -3.31 4.90 11.99
CA VAL A 99 -3.62 6.18 11.34
C VAL A 99 -2.35 6.70 10.69
N LEU A 100 -2.42 6.95 9.40
CA LEU A 100 -1.31 7.29 8.52
C LEU A 100 -1.51 8.67 7.88
N SER A 101 -0.42 9.30 7.45
CA SER A 101 -0.51 10.44 6.54
C SER A 101 -1.09 10.02 5.20
N ASP A 102 -1.97 10.84 4.65
CA ASP A 102 -2.49 10.65 3.30
C ASP A 102 -1.49 11.15 2.27
N LEU A 103 -1.11 10.29 1.33
CA LEU A 103 -0.21 10.62 0.22
C LEU A 103 -0.96 11.01 -1.06
N GLY A 104 -2.30 11.04 -1.03
CA GLY A 104 -3.16 11.36 -2.17
C GLY A 104 -3.56 10.14 -3.00
N ASP A 105 -4.25 10.41 -4.11
CA ASP A 105 -4.86 9.38 -4.97
C ASP A 105 -4.19 9.26 -6.34
N LEU A 106 -3.34 10.21 -6.71
CA LEU A 106 -2.72 10.20 -8.02
C LEU A 106 -1.64 9.13 -8.12
N HIS A 107 -1.95 8.06 -8.82
CA HIS A 107 -1.00 7.00 -9.13
C HIS A 107 -0.14 7.32 -10.36
N TYR A 108 1.08 6.76 -10.42
CA TYR A 108 1.96 6.90 -11.56
C TYR A 108 1.30 6.51 -12.88
N GLN A 109 0.50 5.44 -12.89
CA GLN A 109 -0.22 4.98 -14.08
C GLN A 109 -1.09 6.09 -14.68
N GLU A 110 -1.88 6.78 -13.86
CA GLU A 110 -2.75 7.89 -14.28
C GLU A 110 -1.92 9.12 -14.71
N ALA A 111 -0.88 9.43 -13.92
CA ALA A 111 0.00 10.55 -14.22
C ALA A 111 0.74 10.38 -15.58
N LEU A 112 1.09 9.14 -15.95
CA LEU A 112 1.75 8.82 -17.21
C LEU A 112 0.86 9.04 -18.45
N GLU A 113 -0.46 9.15 -18.31
CA GLU A 113 -1.37 9.42 -19.42
C GLU A 113 -1.36 10.89 -19.84
N GLY A 114 -1.07 11.81 -18.94
CA GLY A 114 -1.22 13.27 -19.15
C GLY A 114 0.06 14.11 -19.11
N THR A 115 1.23 13.52 -18.84
CA THR A 115 2.47 14.25 -18.56
C THR A 115 3.66 13.70 -19.36
N ASP A 116 4.78 14.43 -19.38
CA ASP A 116 6.05 13.92 -19.91
C ASP A 116 6.49 12.65 -19.14
N ARG A 117 6.29 11.51 -19.80
CA ARG A 117 6.60 10.19 -19.25
C ARG A 117 8.06 10.05 -18.84
N ASN A 118 8.98 10.64 -19.64
CA ASN A 118 10.40 10.55 -19.35
C ASN A 118 10.72 11.23 -18.02
N HIS A 119 10.16 12.39 -17.77
CA HIS A 119 10.34 13.09 -16.49
C HIS A 119 9.85 12.27 -15.29
N LEU A 120 8.69 11.62 -15.40
CA LEU A 120 8.19 10.77 -14.31
C LEU A 120 9.06 9.53 -14.07
N TYR A 121 9.56 8.91 -15.14
CA TYR A 121 10.52 7.80 -15.01
C TYR A 121 11.84 8.26 -14.41
N ASP A 122 12.36 9.42 -14.80
CA ASP A 122 13.57 9.99 -14.22
C ASP A 122 13.42 10.21 -12.71
N LEU A 123 12.29 10.79 -12.27
CA LEU A 123 11.99 10.93 -10.83
C LEU A 123 11.93 9.59 -10.09
N ALA A 124 11.31 8.57 -10.70
CA ALA A 124 11.24 7.25 -10.10
C ALA A 124 12.63 6.59 -9.96
N VAL A 125 13.46 6.71 -11.03
CA VAL A 125 14.83 6.18 -11.03
C VAL A 125 15.70 6.92 -10.00
N GLU A 126 15.60 8.25 -9.92
CA GLU A 126 16.32 9.05 -8.92
C GLU A 126 15.96 8.61 -7.49
N GLU A 127 14.67 8.34 -7.21
CA GLU A 127 14.24 7.89 -5.90
C GLU A 127 14.74 6.47 -5.57
N ILE A 128 14.74 5.57 -6.56
CA ILE A 128 15.32 4.22 -6.40
C ILE A 128 16.82 4.31 -6.09
N LEU A 129 17.58 5.11 -6.83
CA LEU A 129 19.01 5.29 -6.60
C LEU A 129 19.29 5.90 -5.21
N ARG A 130 18.52 6.90 -4.82
CA ARG A 130 18.60 7.52 -3.49
C ARG A 130 18.30 6.51 -2.38
N PHE A 131 17.28 5.70 -2.59
CA PHE A 131 16.89 4.62 -1.68
C PHE A 131 18.02 3.60 -1.52
N GLN A 132 18.58 3.09 -2.62
CA GLN A 132 19.68 2.13 -2.60
C GLN A 132 20.93 2.66 -1.89
N ASP A 133 21.32 3.89 -2.19
CA ASP A 133 22.51 4.54 -1.57
C ASP A 133 22.34 4.71 -0.07
N ARG A 134 21.18 5.17 0.38
CA ARG A 134 20.89 5.42 1.81
C ARG A 134 20.70 4.14 2.60
N LEU A 135 20.02 3.15 2.06
CA LEU A 135 19.82 1.87 2.74
C LEU A 135 21.09 1.06 2.88
N ALA A 136 22.07 1.23 1.99
CA ALA A 136 23.39 0.62 2.12
C ALA A 136 24.13 1.06 3.39
N THR A 137 23.77 2.19 3.99
CA THR A 137 24.39 2.75 5.20
C THR A 137 23.68 2.33 6.50
N VAL A 138 22.49 1.75 6.42
CA VAL A 138 21.67 1.38 7.58
C VAL A 138 21.56 -0.14 7.66
N SER A 139 22.00 -0.72 8.78
CA SER A 139 21.88 -2.16 9.00
C SER A 139 20.42 -2.53 9.27
N PHE A 140 19.87 -3.40 8.44
CA PHE A 140 18.53 -3.96 8.60
C PHE A 140 18.50 -5.41 8.13
N GLU A 141 17.89 -6.28 8.93
CA GLU A 141 17.76 -7.69 8.56
C GLU A 141 16.52 -7.87 7.68
N LEU A 142 16.75 -8.13 6.41
CA LEU A 142 15.73 -8.57 5.45
C LEU A 142 15.95 -10.03 5.09
N PRO A 143 14.90 -10.77 4.74
CA PRO A 143 15.04 -12.07 4.11
C PRO A 143 15.90 -11.98 2.84
N VAL A 144 16.74 -12.98 2.62
CA VAL A 144 17.55 -13.03 1.40
C VAL A 144 16.65 -13.36 0.20
N PHE A 145 16.75 -12.56 -0.86
CA PHE A 145 16.11 -12.85 -2.14
C PHE A 145 16.98 -13.83 -2.92
N ASP A 146 16.91 -15.09 -2.50
CA ASP A 146 17.69 -16.20 -3.08
C ASP A 146 17.02 -16.81 -4.32
N SER A 147 17.64 -17.87 -4.87
CA SER A 147 17.13 -18.54 -6.06
C SER A 147 15.73 -19.13 -5.86
N ALA A 148 15.41 -19.61 -4.66
CA ALA A 148 14.09 -20.16 -4.36
C ALA A 148 12.99 -19.09 -4.40
N TRP A 149 13.28 -17.87 -3.91
CA TRP A 149 12.39 -16.74 -4.04
C TRP A 149 12.23 -16.30 -5.50
N GLN A 150 13.34 -16.26 -6.27
CA GLN A 150 13.30 -15.90 -7.68
C GLN A 150 12.45 -16.89 -8.50
N GLU A 151 12.62 -18.20 -8.24
CA GLU A 151 11.80 -19.24 -8.88
C GLU A 151 10.32 -19.07 -8.56
N LYS A 152 9.98 -18.78 -7.30
CA LYS A 152 8.60 -18.53 -6.88
C LYS A 152 7.96 -17.34 -7.61
N GLU A 153 8.69 -16.24 -7.75
CA GLU A 153 8.21 -15.07 -8.51
C GLU A 153 8.01 -15.38 -10.00
N LEU A 154 8.93 -16.17 -10.59
CA LEU A 154 8.78 -16.62 -11.97
C LEU A 154 7.63 -17.61 -12.15
N ASP A 155 7.30 -18.40 -11.14
CA ASP A 155 6.14 -19.29 -11.16
C ASP A 155 4.82 -18.52 -11.23
N ILE A 156 4.71 -17.38 -10.55
CA ILE A 156 3.55 -16.47 -10.66
C ILE A 156 3.34 -16.06 -12.12
N PHE A 157 4.41 -15.64 -12.82
CA PHE A 157 4.33 -15.30 -14.24
C PHE A 157 3.89 -16.51 -15.08
N ARG A 158 4.44 -17.69 -14.82
CA ARG A 158 4.11 -18.92 -15.52
C ARG A 158 2.64 -19.32 -15.33
N GLU A 159 2.12 -19.18 -14.11
CA GLU A 159 0.76 -19.59 -13.79
C GLU A 159 -0.30 -18.61 -14.31
N TRP A 160 0.00 -17.31 -14.31
CA TRP A 160 -0.98 -16.26 -14.61
C TRP A 160 -0.87 -15.72 -16.05
N CYS A 161 0.34 -15.64 -16.61
CA CYS A 161 0.54 -15.05 -17.92
C CYS A 161 0.65 -16.10 -19.05
N LEU A 162 1.24 -17.27 -18.78
CA LEU A 162 1.44 -18.28 -19.82
C LEU A 162 0.21 -19.10 -20.21
N PRO A 163 -0.81 -19.32 -19.38
CA PRO A 163 -2.03 -20.03 -19.82
C PRO A 163 -2.76 -19.33 -20.95
N ASP A 164 -2.63 -17.99 -21.05
CA ASP A 164 -3.26 -17.20 -22.12
C ASP A 164 -2.43 -17.18 -23.42
N LEU A 165 -1.16 -17.60 -23.36
CA LEU A 165 -0.33 -17.80 -24.57
C LEU A 165 -0.62 -19.20 -25.09
N SER A 166 -1.44 -19.32 -26.15
CA SER A 166 -1.66 -20.61 -26.80
C SER A 166 -0.30 -21.23 -27.15
N GLN A 167 -0.12 -22.51 -26.88
CA GLN A 167 1.16 -23.23 -27.16
C GLN A 167 1.60 -23.07 -28.62
N GLU A 168 0.68 -22.82 -29.54
CA GLU A 168 0.94 -22.60 -30.96
C GLU A 168 1.64 -21.25 -31.26
N GLU A 169 1.35 -20.19 -30.51
CA GLU A 169 2.02 -18.89 -30.69
C GLU A 169 3.47 -18.89 -30.18
N TYR A 170 3.75 -19.63 -29.12
CA TYR A 170 5.11 -19.72 -28.60
C TYR A 170 6.05 -20.46 -29.53
N ILE A 171 5.60 -21.56 -30.14
CA ILE A 171 6.39 -22.37 -31.08
C ILE A 171 6.63 -21.60 -32.40
N SER A 172 5.68 -20.79 -32.86
CA SER A 172 5.81 -20.03 -34.12
C SER A 172 6.78 -18.84 -34.01
N ARG A 173 7.14 -18.37 -32.82
CA ARG A 173 8.09 -17.26 -32.60
C ARG A 173 9.54 -17.73 -32.36
N THR A 174 9.74 -18.99 -32.10
CA THR A 174 11.07 -19.62 -31.85
C THR A 174 11.58 -20.50 -32.99
N SER A 175 10.82 -20.57 -34.07
CA SER A 175 11.20 -21.21 -35.36
C SER A 175 11.53 -20.16 -36.42
#